data_b1417acc50693e808c5775bb58c721a3
#
_entry.id   b1417acc50693e808c5775bb58c721a3
#
_cell.length_a   1.000
_cell.length_b   1.000
_cell.length_c   1.000
_cell.angle_alpha   90.00
_cell.angle_beta   90.00
_cell.angle_gamma   90.00
#
_symmetry.space_group_name_H-M   'P 1'
#
loop_
_entity.id
_entity.type
_entity.pdbx_description
1 polymer ?
#
loop_
_entity_poly.entity_id
_entity_poly.type
_entity_poly.pdbx_seq_one_letter_code
_entity_poly.pdbx_strand_id
1 'polypeptide(L)'
;GVADKSASLAVCLVRERNPRLEYRRLYREFFGLYCGPPHPLFGREGLTRADLAGQAAVGFETDRLGGILQAVTLLRAEAEMRDEMVGVSSHLEEVRRMIVAGLGIGALPVHVAARDVADGLLWRLPPYDTPPPVDVHVVWNPRTRMNRAERTFLAALTEAIEATPIEERTYS
;
A
#
# COMPACT_ATOMS: atom_id res chain seq x y z
N GLY A 1 5.93 18.40 -5.09
CA GLY A 1 4.58 17.91 -4.80
C GLY A 1 3.51 18.99 -4.96
N VAL A 2 2.28 18.69 -4.57
CA VAL A 2 1.14 19.63 -4.69
C VAL A 2 1.34 20.88 -3.84
N ALA A 3 1.94 20.74 -2.63
CA ALA A 3 2.18 21.86 -1.71
C ALA A 3 3.21 22.86 -2.24
N ASP A 4 4.21 22.41 -2.97
CA ASP A 4 5.28 23.21 -3.56
C ASP A 4 4.98 23.64 -5.01
N LYS A 5 3.77 23.34 -5.50
CA LYS A 5 3.27 23.66 -6.86
C LYS A 5 3.99 22.95 -8.00
N SER A 6 4.75 21.89 -7.72
CA SER A 6 5.38 21.06 -8.77
C SER A 6 4.35 20.14 -9.46
N ALA A 7 3.17 19.95 -8.86
CA ALA A 7 2.04 19.25 -9.42
C ALA A 7 0.74 19.96 -9.03
N SER A 8 -0.26 19.96 -9.91
CA SER A 8 -1.58 20.56 -9.65
C SER A 8 -2.46 19.67 -8.79
N LEU A 9 -2.36 18.34 -8.97
CA LEU A 9 -3.05 17.33 -8.20
C LEU A 9 -2.18 16.08 -8.07
N ALA A 10 -2.45 15.27 -7.06
CA ALA A 10 -1.76 14.01 -6.83
C ALA A 10 -2.73 12.93 -6.34
N VAL A 11 -2.41 11.68 -6.65
CA VAL A 11 -3.04 10.51 -6.05
C VAL A 11 -2.01 9.89 -5.12
N CYS A 12 -2.31 9.85 -3.82
CA CYS A 12 -1.32 9.45 -2.83
C CYS A 12 -1.94 8.94 -1.53
N LEU A 13 -1.10 8.27 -0.75
CA LEU A 13 -1.39 7.95 0.64
C LEU A 13 -1.18 9.21 1.49
N VAL A 14 -2.03 9.41 2.49
CA VAL A 14 -1.99 10.59 3.36
C VAL A 14 -1.96 10.14 4.81
N ARG A 15 -0.95 10.59 5.55
CA ARG A 15 -0.86 10.41 6.98
C ARG A 15 -1.34 11.65 7.74
N GLU A 16 -0.80 12.79 7.38
CA GLU A 16 -1.13 14.09 7.95
C GLU A 16 -1.67 15.01 6.87
N ARG A 17 -2.74 15.73 7.22
CA ARG A 17 -3.35 16.67 6.29
C ARG A 17 -2.69 18.05 6.41
N ASN A 18 -2.28 18.59 5.27
CA ASN A 18 -1.88 19.99 5.16
C ASN A 18 -3.15 20.85 5.04
N PRO A 19 -3.39 21.83 5.94
CA PRO A 19 -4.61 22.65 5.91
C PRO A 19 -4.76 23.54 4.66
N ARG A 20 -3.71 23.66 3.87
CA ARG A 20 -3.73 24.41 2.59
C ARG A 20 -4.20 23.59 1.41
N LEU A 21 -4.35 22.29 1.57
CA LEU A 21 -4.70 21.34 0.52
C LEU A 21 -6.10 20.79 0.74
N GLU A 22 -6.75 20.44 -0.35
CA GLU A 22 -8.00 19.70 -0.36
C GLU A 22 -7.75 18.22 -0.57
N TYR A 23 -8.55 17.38 0.09
CA TYR A 23 -8.43 15.92 0.09
C TYR A 23 -9.78 15.30 -0.18
N ARG A 24 -9.79 14.27 -1.04
CA ARG A 24 -10.93 13.37 -1.19
C ARG A 24 -10.44 11.94 -1.22
N ARG A 25 -11.07 11.07 -0.43
CA ARG A 25 -10.75 9.65 -0.44
C ARG A 25 -11.21 9.03 -1.77
N LEU A 26 -10.24 8.52 -2.54
CA LEU A 26 -10.47 7.95 -3.84
C LEU A 26 -10.91 6.50 -3.73
N TYR A 27 -10.12 5.69 -3.02
CA TYR A 27 -10.44 4.29 -2.76
C TYR A 27 -9.73 3.79 -1.50
N ARG A 28 -10.18 2.62 -1.04
CA ARG A 28 -9.55 1.88 0.06
C ARG A 28 -8.97 0.59 -0.47
N GLU A 29 -7.78 0.25 -0.01
CA GLU A 29 -7.13 -1.02 -0.27
C GLU A 29 -6.64 -1.64 1.03
N PHE A 30 -6.31 -2.94 0.97
CA PHE A 30 -5.77 -3.68 2.11
C PHE A 30 -4.39 -4.21 1.75
N PHE A 31 -3.47 -4.18 2.69
CA PHE A 31 -2.14 -4.78 2.53
C PHE A 31 -2.13 -6.19 3.10
N GLY A 32 -1.54 -7.12 2.37
CA GLY A 32 -1.25 -8.46 2.83
C GLY A 32 0.25 -8.71 2.86
N LEU A 33 0.69 -9.71 3.63
CA LEU A 33 2.07 -10.17 3.62
C LEU A 33 2.25 -11.30 2.62
N TYR A 34 3.35 -11.27 1.89
CA TYR A 34 3.66 -12.20 0.81
C TYR A 34 5.09 -12.67 0.86
N CYS A 35 5.34 -13.88 0.35
CA CYS A 35 6.68 -14.36 0.00
C CYS A 35 6.71 -14.91 -1.43
N GLY A 36 7.91 -15.03 -1.97
CA GLY A 36 8.14 -15.55 -3.31
C GLY A 36 8.58 -17.02 -3.32
N PRO A 37 8.65 -17.65 -4.51
CA PRO A 37 8.91 -19.07 -4.66
C PRO A 37 10.16 -19.61 -3.95
N PRO A 38 11.28 -18.86 -3.85
CA PRO A 38 12.46 -19.36 -3.12
C PRO A 38 12.32 -19.36 -1.60
N HIS A 39 11.28 -18.71 -1.05
CA HIS A 39 11.13 -18.58 0.39
C HIS A 39 10.66 -19.90 1.03
N PRO A 40 11.15 -20.27 2.22
CA PRO A 40 10.77 -21.52 2.91
C PRO A 40 9.27 -21.68 3.21
N LEU A 41 8.54 -20.57 3.36
CA LEU A 41 7.10 -20.59 3.67
C LEU A 41 6.24 -20.65 2.39
N PHE A 42 6.83 -20.53 1.21
CA PHE A 42 6.07 -20.56 -0.04
C PHE A 42 5.36 -21.89 -0.23
N GLY A 43 4.08 -21.83 -0.57
CA GLY A 43 3.27 -23.02 -0.82
C GLY A 43 2.82 -23.77 0.43
N ARG A 44 3.17 -23.31 1.63
CA ARG A 44 2.75 -23.96 2.87
C ARG A 44 1.36 -23.49 3.28
N GLU A 45 0.49 -24.45 3.58
CA GLU A 45 -0.85 -24.22 4.10
C GLU A 45 -0.86 -24.29 5.64
N GLY A 46 -1.91 -23.75 6.25
CA GLY A 46 -2.09 -23.80 7.70
C GLY A 46 -1.12 -22.96 8.50
N LEU A 47 -0.46 -21.99 7.86
CA LEU A 47 0.44 -21.06 8.53
C LEU A 47 -0.33 -20.14 9.48
N THR A 48 0.31 -19.84 10.60
CA THR A 48 -0.15 -18.85 11.58
C THR A 48 0.85 -17.69 11.66
N ARG A 49 0.44 -16.63 12.33
CA ARG A 49 1.33 -15.48 12.55
C ARG A 49 2.66 -15.87 13.24
N ALA A 50 2.62 -16.88 14.10
CA ALA A 50 3.82 -17.38 14.77
C ALA A 50 4.88 -17.94 13.80
N ASP A 51 4.47 -18.43 12.64
CA ASP A 51 5.39 -18.94 11.60
C ASP A 51 6.24 -17.83 10.96
N LEU A 52 5.86 -16.59 11.14
CA LEU A 52 6.59 -15.43 10.63
C LEU A 52 7.72 -14.97 11.56
N ALA A 53 7.78 -15.46 12.79
CA ALA A 53 8.76 -15.07 13.78
C ALA A 53 10.20 -15.25 13.26
N GLY A 54 11.03 -14.23 13.44
CA GLY A 54 12.43 -14.23 13.01
C GLY A 54 12.67 -14.13 11.51
N GLN A 55 11.63 -14.04 10.68
CA GLN A 55 11.76 -13.92 9.24
C GLN A 55 12.23 -12.52 8.81
N ALA A 56 13.05 -12.47 7.76
CA ALA A 56 13.51 -11.23 7.15
C ALA A 56 12.37 -10.54 6.39
N ALA A 57 12.38 -9.21 6.40
CA ALA A 57 11.41 -8.39 5.70
C ALA A 57 12.05 -7.53 4.61
N VAL A 58 11.28 -7.26 3.58
CA VAL A 58 11.50 -6.19 2.61
C VAL A 58 10.29 -5.26 2.62
N GLY A 59 10.45 -4.01 2.22
CA GLY A 59 9.33 -3.10 2.29
C GLY A 59 9.57 -1.74 1.68
N PHE A 60 8.60 -0.86 1.92
CA PHE A 60 8.62 0.53 1.46
C PHE A 60 9.36 1.42 2.45
N GLU A 61 9.93 2.52 1.96
CA GLU A 61 10.53 3.56 2.80
C GLU A 61 9.56 4.17 3.81
N THR A 62 8.25 4.19 3.46
CA THR A 62 7.16 4.68 4.32
C THR A 62 6.68 3.66 5.35
N ASP A 63 7.17 2.43 5.28
CA ASP A 63 6.88 1.34 6.21
C ASP A 63 7.79 1.45 7.44
N ARG A 64 7.46 2.41 8.29
CA ARG A 64 8.18 2.73 9.53
C ARG A 64 7.22 3.35 10.53
N LEU A 65 7.62 3.33 11.81
CA LEU A 65 6.89 4.07 12.84
C LEU A 65 6.84 5.55 12.48
N GLY A 66 5.66 6.11 12.56
CA GLY A 66 5.44 7.47 12.12
C GLY A 66 5.32 7.64 10.60
N GLY A 67 5.45 6.61 9.79
CA GLY A 67 5.24 6.63 8.33
C GLY A 67 3.79 6.35 7.91
N ILE A 68 3.54 6.49 6.62
CA ILE A 68 2.20 6.27 6.02
C ILE A 68 1.75 4.80 6.19
N LEU A 69 2.67 3.85 6.08
CA LEU A 69 2.41 2.42 6.25
C LEU A 69 2.74 1.90 7.66
N GLN A 70 2.59 2.75 8.68
CA GLN A 70 2.82 2.34 10.08
C GLN A 70 2.01 1.10 10.48
N ALA A 71 0.81 0.90 9.94
CA ALA A 71 0.00 -0.27 10.21
C ALA A 71 0.71 -1.57 9.78
N VAL A 72 1.46 -1.54 8.68
CA VAL A 72 2.30 -2.66 8.21
C VAL A 72 3.49 -2.86 9.14
N THR A 73 4.12 -1.78 9.59
CA THR A 73 5.23 -1.84 10.56
C THR A 73 4.80 -2.53 11.86
N LEU A 74 3.64 -2.15 12.38
CA LEU A 74 3.07 -2.75 13.59
C LEU A 74 2.70 -4.23 13.37
N LEU A 75 2.17 -4.57 12.22
CA LEU A 75 1.86 -5.95 11.85
C LEU A 75 3.11 -6.84 11.88
N ARG A 76 4.22 -6.33 11.33
CA ARG A 76 5.52 -7.03 11.37
C ARG A 76 6.04 -7.22 12.80
N ALA A 77 5.93 -6.18 13.61
CA ALA A 77 6.34 -6.23 15.01
C ALA A 77 5.50 -7.24 15.82
N GLU A 78 4.20 -7.24 15.62
CA GLU A 78 3.29 -8.22 16.25
C GLU A 78 3.58 -9.66 15.84
N ALA A 79 4.05 -9.87 14.62
CA ALA A 79 4.48 -11.17 14.11
C ALA A 79 5.90 -11.56 14.56
N GLU A 80 6.57 -10.71 15.32
CA GLU A 80 7.95 -10.93 15.79
C GLU A 80 8.94 -11.19 14.65
N MET A 81 8.73 -10.55 13.51
CA MET A 81 9.68 -10.55 12.41
C MET A 81 10.91 -9.71 12.77
N ARG A 82 11.99 -9.84 12.00
CA ARG A 82 13.20 -9.04 12.22
C ARG A 82 12.91 -7.54 12.08
N ASP A 83 13.48 -6.73 12.95
CA ASP A 83 13.24 -5.27 12.98
C ASP A 83 13.81 -4.57 11.75
N GLU A 84 15.02 -4.95 11.32
CA GLU A 84 15.65 -4.38 10.14
C GLU A 84 15.17 -5.05 8.87
N MET A 85 14.77 -4.25 7.88
CA MET A 85 14.46 -4.74 6.54
C MET A 85 15.75 -4.96 5.75
N VAL A 86 15.81 -6.08 5.03
CA VAL A 86 16.96 -6.43 4.18
C VAL A 86 16.90 -5.76 2.80
N GLY A 87 15.79 -5.15 2.46
CA GLY A 87 15.61 -4.38 1.23
C GLY A 87 14.48 -3.38 1.38
N VAL A 88 14.69 -2.17 0.91
CA VAL A 88 13.74 -1.06 1.00
C VAL A 88 13.71 -0.30 -0.32
N SER A 89 12.53 0.06 -0.79
CA SER A 89 12.35 0.94 -1.94
C SER A 89 11.11 1.83 -1.77
N SER A 90 11.09 2.94 -2.46
CA SER A 90 9.90 3.79 -2.60
C SER A 90 8.96 3.31 -3.73
N HIS A 91 9.37 2.34 -4.53
CA HIS A 91 8.64 1.87 -5.71
C HIS A 91 8.04 0.49 -5.49
N LEU A 92 6.73 0.38 -5.74
CA LEU A 92 5.97 -0.87 -5.58
C LEU A 92 6.56 -2.02 -6.41
N GLU A 93 6.95 -1.76 -7.64
CA GLU A 93 7.50 -2.80 -8.53
C GLU A 93 8.85 -3.35 -8.04
N GLU A 94 9.67 -2.51 -7.42
CA GLU A 94 10.95 -2.96 -6.84
C GLU A 94 10.72 -3.79 -5.58
N VAL A 95 9.80 -3.37 -4.71
CA VAL A 95 9.40 -4.16 -3.53
C VAL A 95 8.83 -5.51 -3.97
N ARG A 96 7.94 -5.51 -4.96
CA ARG A 96 7.39 -6.74 -5.53
C ARG A 96 8.49 -7.68 -6.03
N ARG A 97 9.47 -7.17 -6.77
CA ARG A 97 10.59 -7.99 -7.28
C ARG A 97 11.44 -8.60 -6.18
N MET A 98 11.70 -7.84 -5.11
CA MET A 98 12.43 -8.35 -3.95
C MET A 98 11.69 -9.50 -3.28
N ILE A 99 10.37 -9.40 -3.16
CA ILE A 99 9.53 -10.47 -2.59
C ILE A 99 9.55 -11.71 -3.49
N VAL A 100 9.32 -11.55 -4.79
CA VAL A 100 9.33 -12.64 -5.77
C VAL A 100 10.68 -13.35 -5.80
N ALA A 101 11.77 -12.60 -5.66
CA ALA A 101 13.12 -13.14 -5.62
C ALA A 101 13.47 -13.89 -4.31
N GLY A 102 12.60 -13.82 -3.31
CA GLY A 102 12.80 -14.53 -2.04
C GLY A 102 13.72 -13.82 -1.05
N LEU A 103 13.99 -12.52 -1.22
CA LEU A 103 14.84 -11.77 -0.30
C LEU A 103 14.23 -11.68 1.10
N GLY A 104 12.92 -11.61 1.19
CA GLY A 104 12.20 -11.51 2.44
C GLY A 104 10.69 -11.47 2.24
N ILE A 105 9.98 -11.42 3.35
CA ILE A 105 8.53 -11.22 3.38
C ILE A 105 8.25 -9.73 3.21
N GLY A 106 7.28 -9.38 2.37
CA GLY A 106 6.90 -7.99 2.17
C GLY A 106 5.40 -7.82 2.07
N ALA A 107 4.96 -6.57 2.31
CA ALA A 107 3.56 -6.19 2.20
C ALA A 107 3.26 -5.59 0.82
N LEU A 108 2.16 -6.02 0.23
CA LEU A 108 1.63 -5.50 -1.03
C LEU A 108 0.12 -5.31 -0.91
N PRO A 109 -0.47 -4.37 -1.66
CA PRO A 109 -1.92 -4.31 -1.78
C PRO A 109 -2.47 -5.64 -2.30
N VAL A 110 -3.47 -6.17 -1.62
CA VAL A 110 -4.03 -7.51 -1.92
C VAL A 110 -4.53 -7.59 -3.35
N HIS A 111 -5.24 -6.57 -3.84
CA HIS A 111 -5.77 -6.53 -5.20
C HIS A 111 -4.66 -6.47 -6.27
N VAL A 112 -3.53 -5.83 -5.95
CA VAL A 112 -2.36 -5.77 -6.86
C VAL A 112 -1.65 -7.11 -6.90
N ALA A 113 -1.50 -7.78 -5.77
CA ALA A 113 -0.83 -9.07 -5.65
C ALA A 113 -1.64 -10.25 -6.21
N ALA A 114 -2.95 -10.10 -6.37
CA ALA A 114 -3.86 -11.19 -6.73
C ALA A 114 -3.44 -11.93 -8.02
N ARG A 115 -2.99 -11.21 -9.03
CA ARG A 115 -2.53 -11.80 -10.28
C ARG A 115 -1.28 -12.66 -10.09
N ASP A 116 -0.31 -12.15 -9.34
CA ASP A 116 0.93 -12.89 -9.05
C ASP A 116 0.67 -14.12 -8.18
N VAL A 117 -0.28 -14.06 -7.27
CA VAL A 117 -0.74 -15.23 -6.50
C VAL A 117 -1.33 -16.28 -7.43
N ALA A 118 -2.18 -15.88 -8.36
CA ALA A 118 -2.77 -16.78 -9.37
C ALA A 118 -1.71 -17.39 -10.29
N ASP A 119 -0.66 -16.62 -10.64
CA ASP A 119 0.44 -17.04 -11.51
C ASP A 119 1.53 -17.84 -10.77
N GLY A 120 1.40 -18.07 -9.47
CA GLY A 120 2.37 -18.81 -8.67
C GLY A 120 3.68 -18.08 -8.36
N LEU A 121 3.69 -16.75 -8.45
CA LEU A 121 4.85 -15.91 -8.16
C LEU A 121 4.86 -15.36 -6.74
N LEU A 122 3.70 -15.31 -6.09
CA LEU A 122 3.52 -14.88 -4.72
C LEU A 122 2.67 -15.86 -3.94
N TRP A 123 2.96 -15.98 -2.64
CA TRP A 123 2.17 -16.76 -1.70
C TRP A 123 1.72 -15.86 -0.56
N ARG A 124 0.40 -15.84 -0.31
CA ARG A 124 -0.17 -15.06 0.77
C ARG A 124 0.18 -15.67 2.12
N LEU A 125 0.61 -14.84 3.03
CA LEU A 125 0.96 -15.18 4.41
C LEU A 125 -0.06 -14.60 5.40
N PRO A 126 -0.17 -15.20 6.62
CA PRO A 126 -1.03 -14.65 7.65
C PRO A 126 -0.56 -13.25 8.11
N PRO A 127 -1.43 -12.46 8.76
CA PRO A 127 -2.83 -12.75 9.07
C PRO A 127 -3.74 -12.58 7.86
N TYR A 128 -4.74 -13.44 7.73
CA TYR A 128 -5.69 -13.42 6.61
C TYR A 128 -6.95 -12.59 6.92
N ASP A 129 -7.34 -12.54 8.19
CA ASP A 129 -8.65 -12.06 8.64
C ASP A 129 -8.70 -10.56 8.86
N THR A 130 -7.57 -9.94 9.17
CA THR A 130 -7.47 -8.53 9.56
C THR A 130 -6.36 -7.81 8.82
N PRO A 131 -6.40 -7.76 7.48
CA PRO A 131 -5.40 -7.01 6.73
C PRO A 131 -5.52 -5.52 7.05
N PRO A 132 -4.41 -4.80 7.24
CA PRO A 132 -4.46 -3.37 7.51
C PRO A 132 -5.01 -2.58 6.32
N PRO A 133 -6.05 -1.75 6.53
CA PRO A 133 -6.59 -0.91 5.47
C PRO A 133 -5.70 0.31 5.23
N VAL A 134 -5.66 0.75 3.98
CA VAL A 134 -4.98 1.97 3.56
C VAL A 134 -5.89 2.75 2.62
N ASP A 135 -6.12 4.02 2.93
CA ASP A 135 -6.92 4.91 2.11
C ASP A 135 -6.02 5.70 1.15
N VAL A 136 -6.38 5.67 -0.13
CA VAL A 136 -5.72 6.43 -1.18
C VAL A 136 -6.58 7.66 -1.48
N HIS A 137 -5.96 8.84 -1.51
CA HIS A 137 -6.61 10.12 -1.70
C HIS A 137 -6.20 10.78 -3.01
N VAL A 138 -7.13 11.53 -3.59
CA VAL A 138 -6.78 12.62 -4.51
C VAL A 138 -6.59 13.89 -3.69
N VAL A 139 -5.52 14.59 -3.97
CA VAL A 139 -5.08 15.80 -3.25
C VAL A 139 -4.79 16.90 -4.25
N TRP A 140 -5.29 18.10 -3.97
CA TRP A 140 -4.99 19.26 -4.80
C TRP A 140 -4.87 20.53 -3.96
N ASN A 141 -4.23 21.55 -4.53
CA ASN A 141 -4.16 22.87 -3.93
C ASN A 141 -5.24 23.77 -4.57
N PRO A 142 -6.29 24.18 -3.81
CA PRO A 142 -7.38 24.99 -4.34
C PRO A 142 -6.94 26.39 -4.82
N ARG A 143 -5.75 26.82 -4.39
CA ARG A 143 -5.17 28.11 -4.79
C ARG A 143 -4.32 28.02 -6.05
N THR A 144 -3.97 26.82 -6.51
CA THR A 144 -3.19 26.63 -7.74
C THR A 144 -4.10 26.81 -8.95
N ARG A 145 -3.65 27.63 -9.90
CA ARG A 145 -4.36 27.81 -11.17
C ARG A 145 -4.19 26.56 -12.03
N MET A 146 -5.25 25.81 -12.15
CA MET A 146 -5.32 24.64 -13.03
C MET A 146 -5.70 25.03 -14.45
N ASN A 147 -5.17 24.33 -15.44
CA ASN A 147 -5.62 24.43 -16.81
C ASN A 147 -7.01 23.79 -16.98
N ARG A 148 -7.61 23.92 -18.16
CA ARG A 148 -8.96 23.42 -18.43
C ARG A 148 -9.06 21.90 -18.27
N ALA A 149 -8.07 21.17 -18.77
CA ALA A 149 -8.06 19.71 -18.70
C ALA A 149 -7.96 19.22 -17.25
N GLU A 150 -7.10 19.84 -16.44
CA GLU A 150 -6.96 19.53 -15.01
C GLU A 150 -8.25 19.79 -14.23
N ARG A 151 -8.90 20.92 -14.48
CA ARG A 151 -10.19 21.25 -13.87
C ARG A 151 -11.28 20.25 -14.24
N THR A 152 -11.37 19.91 -15.53
CA THR A 152 -12.35 18.96 -16.04
C THR A 152 -12.13 17.58 -15.44
N PHE A 153 -10.88 17.12 -15.38
CA PHE A 153 -10.52 15.85 -14.76
C PHE A 153 -10.87 15.82 -13.27
N LEU A 154 -10.50 16.85 -12.51
CA LEU A 154 -10.79 16.94 -11.08
C LEU A 154 -12.30 16.97 -10.80
N ALA A 155 -13.07 17.72 -11.58
CA ALA A 155 -14.52 17.80 -11.46
C ALA A 155 -15.17 16.43 -11.73
N ALA A 156 -14.77 15.75 -12.78
CA ALA A 156 -15.28 14.41 -13.12
C ALA A 156 -14.92 13.37 -12.06
N LEU A 157 -13.70 13.43 -11.53
CA LEU A 157 -13.24 12.52 -10.48
C LEU A 157 -13.99 12.76 -9.17
N THR A 158 -14.17 14.01 -8.75
CA THR A 158 -14.92 14.38 -7.55
C THR A 158 -16.37 13.95 -7.64
N GLU A 159 -17.01 14.16 -8.79
CA GLU A 159 -18.38 13.70 -9.05
C GLU A 159 -18.49 12.17 -8.95
N ALA A 160 -17.56 11.44 -9.54
CA ALA A 160 -17.52 9.98 -9.44
C ALA A 160 -17.34 9.48 -8.01
N ILE A 161 -16.49 10.14 -7.21
CA ILE A 161 -16.29 9.83 -5.80
C ILE A 161 -17.56 10.07 -5.00
N GLU A 162 -18.26 11.17 -5.22
CA GLU A 162 -19.51 11.50 -4.53
C GLU A 162 -20.66 10.58 -4.92
N ALA A 163 -20.70 10.14 -6.18
CA ALA A 163 -21.74 9.26 -6.71
C ALA A 163 -21.55 7.79 -6.32
N THR A 164 -20.34 7.38 -5.91
CA THR A 164 -20.00 5.97 -5.63
C THR A 164 -19.65 5.79 -4.16
N PRO A 165 -20.40 4.98 -3.40
CA PRO A 165 -20.08 4.68 -2.00
C PRO A 165 -18.67 4.11 -1.84
N ILE A 166 -18.06 4.34 -0.67
CA ILE A 166 -16.70 3.84 -0.40
C ILE A 166 -16.61 2.31 -0.46
N GLU A 167 -17.68 1.62 -0.14
CA GLU A 167 -17.77 0.15 -0.20
C GLU A 167 -17.54 -0.37 -1.62
N GLU A 168 -18.03 0.35 -2.63
CA GLU A 168 -17.80 0.05 -4.04
C GLU A 168 -16.43 0.48 -4.56
N ARG A 169 -15.73 1.30 -3.79
CA ARG A 169 -14.37 1.77 -4.05
C ARG A 169 -13.35 1.12 -3.09
N THR A 170 -13.70 -0.02 -2.54
CA THR A 170 -12.85 -0.79 -1.62
C THR A 170 -12.39 -2.07 -2.32
N TYR A 171 -11.08 -2.24 -2.39
CA TYR A 171 -10.41 -3.37 -3.06
C TYR A 171 -9.80 -4.32 -2.04
N SER A 172 -10.39 -5.47 -1.93
CA SER A 172 -9.95 -6.56 -1.03
C SER A 172 -9.32 -7.74 -1.79
#